data_e3de021cad38b0a4b1b9d07a296aa1f6
#
_entry.id   e3de021cad38b0a4b1b9d07a296aa1f6
#
_cell.length_a   1.000
_cell.length_b   1.000
_cell.length_c   1.000
_cell.angle_alpha   90.00
_cell.angle_beta   90.00
_cell.angle_gamma   90.00
#
_symmetry.space_group_name_H-M   'P 1'
#
loop_
_entity.id
_entity.type
_entity.pdbx_description
1 polymer ?
#
loop_
_entity_poly.entity_id
_entity_poly.type
_entity_poly.pdbx_seq_one_letter_code
_entity_poly.pdbx_strand_id
1 'polypeptide(L)'
;MSDDRSEPIRESFRRQAKACADLGSPFTARVCTLTAERLTAATRVGATVLGWSGNPDGSGDALALRLAGTLHALVRSGQDPALAAVYPPHAADDDTLWAAIEAAMRRDEAFMLERLKSAPQTNEVRRSSALLPGFLTIAALTAKPLILSEVGASAGLNLQWDRYSYLLRDFSWGKASAVELAPRWEGPPPPQAAIEITERTGCDLNPLDPAAEDDRLRLFSYIWADQADRLSRTRAALTLAASNKVAVEKADAVDWL
;
A
#
# COMPACT_ATOMS: atom_id res chain seq x y z
N MET A 1 18.46 -33.44 2.67
CA MET A 1 18.71 -32.49 3.78
C MET A 1 18.19 -31.15 3.30
N SER A 2 17.05 -30.69 3.79
CA SER A 2 16.55 -29.35 3.51
C SER A 2 17.54 -28.33 4.08
N ASP A 3 17.91 -27.37 3.25
CA ASP A 3 18.86 -26.30 3.65
C ASP A 3 18.23 -25.51 4.81
N ASP A 4 18.74 -25.72 6.00
CA ASP A 4 18.30 -25.09 7.27
C ASP A 4 18.26 -23.54 7.18
N ARG A 5 18.97 -22.96 6.23
CA ARG A 5 19.02 -21.51 5.99
C ARG A 5 17.74 -20.92 5.38
N SER A 6 16.89 -21.71 4.76
CA SER A 6 15.62 -21.21 4.17
C SER A 6 14.46 -21.18 5.17
N GLU A 7 14.57 -21.85 6.32
CA GLU A 7 13.46 -21.93 7.28
C GLU A 7 13.08 -20.58 7.91
N PRO A 8 14.00 -19.69 8.28
CA PRO A 8 13.64 -18.34 8.74
C PRO A 8 12.86 -17.54 7.71
N ILE A 9 13.19 -17.71 6.41
CA ILE A 9 12.47 -17.09 5.32
C ILE A 9 11.03 -17.62 5.24
N ARG A 10 10.88 -18.96 5.24
CA ARG A 10 9.54 -19.59 5.20
C ARG A 10 8.68 -19.18 6.38
N GLU A 11 9.28 -19.10 7.56
CA GLU A 11 8.59 -18.67 8.76
C GLU A 11 8.12 -17.21 8.69
N SER A 12 8.91 -16.32 8.07
CA SER A 12 8.48 -14.94 7.83
C SER A 12 7.26 -14.87 6.90
N PHE A 13 7.19 -15.72 5.89
CA PHE A 13 6.02 -15.83 5.02
C PHE A 13 4.79 -16.36 5.76
N ARG A 14 4.93 -17.35 6.66
CA ARG A 14 3.82 -17.85 7.49
C ARG A 14 3.28 -16.77 8.42
N ARG A 15 4.19 -16.02 9.08
CA ARG A 15 3.78 -14.87 9.91
C ARG A 15 3.03 -13.81 9.11
N GLN A 16 3.54 -13.50 7.91
CA GLN A 16 2.87 -12.53 7.03
C GLN A 16 1.52 -13.06 6.54
N ALA A 17 1.40 -14.34 6.24
CA ALA A 17 0.13 -14.96 5.87
C ALA A 17 -0.93 -14.76 6.96
N LYS A 18 -0.55 -15.04 8.22
CA LYS A 18 -1.45 -14.80 9.36
C LYS A 18 -1.86 -13.34 9.45
N ALA A 19 -0.91 -12.41 9.37
CA ALA A 19 -1.19 -10.97 9.43
C ALA A 19 -2.13 -10.52 8.30
N CYS A 20 -1.94 -11.02 7.08
CA CYS A 20 -2.82 -10.70 5.95
C CYS A 20 -4.24 -11.24 6.18
N ALA A 21 -4.41 -12.46 6.70
CA ALA A 21 -5.70 -13.02 7.03
C ALA A 21 -6.41 -12.20 8.11
N ASP A 22 -5.73 -11.88 9.20
CA ASP A 22 -6.25 -11.09 10.33
C ASP A 22 -6.67 -9.67 9.89
N LEU A 23 -6.00 -9.11 8.87
CA LEU A 23 -6.28 -7.79 8.31
C LEU A 23 -7.21 -7.80 7.08
N GLY A 24 -7.85 -8.94 6.78
CA GLY A 24 -8.92 -9.03 5.79
C GLY A 24 -8.43 -9.19 4.34
N SER A 25 -7.27 -9.83 4.13
CA SER A 25 -6.81 -10.24 2.79
C SER A 25 -6.52 -11.74 2.74
N PRO A 26 -7.54 -12.59 2.61
CA PRO A 26 -7.37 -14.03 2.50
C PRO A 26 -6.59 -14.44 1.25
N PHE A 27 -6.68 -13.69 0.16
CA PHE A 27 -5.92 -13.99 -1.04
C PHE A 27 -4.41 -13.77 -0.84
N THR A 28 -4.00 -12.63 -0.27
CA THR A 28 -2.57 -12.38 0.00
C THR A 28 -2.03 -13.35 1.04
N ALA A 29 -2.84 -13.70 2.05
CA ALA A 29 -2.51 -14.73 3.02
C ALA A 29 -2.21 -16.07 2.32
N ARG A 30 -3.06 -16.47 1.37
CA ARG A 30 -2.91 -17.68 0.59
C ARG A 30 -1.64 -17.66 -0.26
N VAL A 31 -1.33 -16.55 -0.95
CA VAL A 31 -0.07 -16.40 -1.70
C VAL A 31 1.13 -16.58 -0.79
N CYS A 32 1.13 -15.97 0.40
CA CYS A 32 2.21 -16.12 1.37
C CYS A 32 2.34 -17.56 1.89
N THR A 33 1.21 -18.25 2.16
CA THR A 33 1.20 -19.64 2.61
C THR A 33 1.80 -20.57 1.54
N LEU A 34 1.33 -20.48 0.31
CA LEU A 34 1.84 -21.28 -0.82
C LEU A 34 3.34 -21.01 -1.06
N THR A 35 3.76 -19.76 -0.92
CA THR A 35 5.19 -19.41 -1.02
C THR A 35 6.01 -20.08 0.08
N ALA A 36 5.54 -20.03 1.33
CA ALA A 36 6.22 -20.70 2.45
C ALA A 36 6.37 -22.22 2.25
N GLU A 37 5.35 -22.85 1.67
CA GLU A 37 5.30 -24.31 1.49
C GLU A 37 6.03 -24.79 0.23
N ARG A 38 5.87 -24.07 -0.88
CA ARG A 38 6.19 -24.59 -2.22
C ARG A 38 7.39 -23.92 -2.90
N LEU A 39 7.86 -22.74 -2.40
CA LEU A 39 8.96 -22.04 -3.04
C LEU A 39 10.24 -22.89 -3.05
N THR A 40 10.87 -22.97 -4.22
CA THR A 40 12.16 -23.67 -4.41
C THR A 40 13.17 -22.72 -5.07
N ALA A 41 14.45 -23.10 -5.02
CA ALA A 41 15.51 -22.38 -5.72
C ALA A 41 15.61 -22.71 -7.23
N ALA A 42 14.60 -23.34 -7.81
CA ALA A 42 14.57 -23.73 -9.23
C ALA A 42 14.47 -22.54 -10.20
N THR A 43 14.11 -21.35 -9.71
CA THR A 43 14.15 -20.09 -10.45
C THR A 43 15.11 -19.11 -9.76
N ARG A 44 15.66 -18.15 -10.50
CA ARG A 44 16.50 -17.11 -9.87
C ARG A 44 15.72 -16.25 -8.88
N VAL A 45 14.44 -15.98 -9.14
CA VAL A 45 13.54 -15.30 -8.20
C VAL A 45 13.43 -16.11 -6.91
N GLY A 46 13.11 -17.41 -7.02
CA GLY A 46 13.02 -18.30 -5.86
C GLY A 46 14.34 -18.42 -5.09
N ALA A 47 15.47 -18.57 -5.80
CA ALA A 47 16.79 -18.60 -5.20
C ALA A 47 17.11 -17.28 -4.47
N THR A 48 16.76 -16.14 -5.05
CA THR A 48 16.96 -14.81 -4.44
C THR A 48 16.13 -14.66 -3.16
N VAL A 49 14.86 -15.07 -3.20
CA VAL A 49 13.97 -15.01 -2.03
C VAL A 49 14.45 -15.93 -0.92
N LEU A 50 14.76 -17.20 -1.21
CA LEU A 50 15.22 -18.17 -0.21
C LEU A 50 16.64 -17.88 0.33
N GLY A 51 17.45 -17.19 -0.47
CA GLY A 51 18.79 -16.75 -0.10
C GLY A 51 18.85 -15.29 0.43
N TRP A 52 17.70 -14.70 0.81
CA TRP A 52 17.67 -13.31 1.28
C TRP A 52 18.59 -13.07 2.45
N SER A 53 19.51 -12.12 2.32
CA SER A 53 20.55 -11.86 3.32
C SER A 53 20.14 -10.90 4.44
N GLY A 54 19.05 -10.14 4.23
CA GLY A 54 18.52 -9.17 5.19
C GLY A 54 17.55 -9.80 6.18
N ASN A 55 16.90 -8.96 6.99
CA ASN A 55 15.82 -9.39 7.88
C ASN A 55 14.51 -9.54 7.06
N PRO A 56 14.00 -10.77 6.82
CA PRO A 56 12.85 -11.00 5.97
C PRO A 56 11.52 -10.55 6.58
N ASP A 57 11.48 -10.26 7.87
CA ASP A 57 10.25 -9.95 8.61
C ASP A 57 9.62 -8.61 8.23
N GLY A 58 8.35 -8.44 8.59
CA GLY A 58 7.61 -7.19 8.34
C GLY A 58 8.22 -5.96 9.02
N SER A 59 8.95 -6.13 10.12
CA SER A 59 9.71 -5.07 10.81
C SER A 59 11.08 -4.80 10.20
N GLY A 60 11.52 -5.63 9.27
CA GLY A 60 12.77 -5.49 8.52
C GLY A 60 12.51 -5.18 7.07
N ASP A 61 12.93 -6.10 6.18
CA ASP A 61 12.80 -5.91 4.73
C ASP A 61 11.41 -6.21 4.17
N ALA A 62 10.50 -6.77 4.97
CA ALA A 62 9.14 -7.15 4.59
C ALA A 62 9.11 -8.02 3.31
N LEU A 63 9.98 -9.04 3.25
CA LEU A 63 10.24 -9.83 2.04
C LEU A 63 8.98 -10.45 1.44
N ALA A 64 8.08 -10.97 2.28
CA ALA A 64 6.82 -11.55 1.81
C ALA A 64 5.93 -10.52 1.10
N LEU A 65 5.88 -9.27 1.60
CA LEU A 65 5.16 -8.19 0.95
C LEU A 65 5.87 -7.67 -0.31
N ARG A 66 7.21 -7.71 -0.35
CA ARG A 66 7.96 -7.42 -1.58
C ARG A 66 7.59 -8.39 -2.70
N LEU A 67 7.57 -9.69 -2.40
CA LEU A 67 7.20 -10.71 -3.39
C LEU A 67 5.74 -10.59 -3.80
N ALA A 68 4.81 -10.50 -2.84
CA ALA A 68 3.39 -10.34 -3.13
C ALA A 68 3.09 -9.07 -3.96
N GLY A 69 3.74 -7.95 -3.61
CA GLY A 69 3.64 -6.70 -4.36
C GLY A 69 4.24 -6.80 -5.77
N THR A 70 5.34 -7.53 -5.94
CA THR A 70 5.95 -7.78 -7.25
C THR A 70 5.03 -8.58 -8.17
N LEU A 71 4.42 -9.65 -7.65
CA LEU A 71 3.42 -10.43 -8.39
C LEU A 71 2.19 -9.58 -8.74
N HIS A 72 1.70 -8.79 -7.79
CA HIS A 72 0.57 -7.90 -8.05
C HIS A 72 0.92 -6.81 -9.08
N ALA A 73 2.17 -6.34 -9.11
CA ALA A 73 2.63 -5.40 -10.14
C ALA A 73 2.57 -6.01 -11.55
N LEU A 74 2.94 -7.27 -11.73
CA LEU A 74 2.79 -7.98 -13.01
C LEU A 74 1.34 -8.03 -13.47
N VAL A 75 0.42 -8.35 -12.55
CA VAL A 75 -1.02 -8.35 -12.83
C VAL A 75 -1.51 -6.94 -13.19
N ARG A 76 -1.10 -5.94 -12.45
CA ARG A 76 -1.57 -4.56 -12.61
C ARG A 76 -1.02 -3.87 -13.87
N SER A 77 0.20 -4.20 -14.27
CA SER A 77 0.79 -3.70 -15.52
C SER A 77 0.23 -4.36 -16.78
N GLY A 78 -0.50 -5.48 -16.63
CA GLY A 78 -0.98 -6.28 -17.74
C GLY A 78 0.10 -7.10 -18.44
N GLN A 79 1.31 -7.16 -17.91
CA GLN A 79 2.43 -7.91 -18.50
C GLN A 79 2.19 -9.43 -18.48
N ASP A 80 1.49 -9.92 -17.46
CA ASP A 80 1.19 -11.34 -17.30
C ASP A 80 -0.32 -11.65 -17.27
N PRO A 81 -0.96 -11.82 -18.43
CA PRO A 81 -2.38 -12.19 -18.49
C PRO A 81 -2.70 -13.55 -17.85
N ALA A 82 -1.76 -14.50 -17.88
CA ALA A 82 -1.96 -15.82 -17.27
C ALA A 82 -1.99 -15.74 -15.74
N LEU A 83 -1.10 -14.95 -15.15
CA LEU A 83 -1.13 -14.65 -13.72
C LEU A 83 -2.39 -13.85 -13.34
N ALA A 84 -2.78 -12.88 -14.17
CA ALA A 84 -3.99 -12.08 -13.94
C ALA A 84 -5.25 -12.95 -13.90
N ALA A 85 -5.35 -14.01 -14.70
CA ALA A 85 -6.48 -14.91 -14.75
C ALA A 85 -6.72 -15.73 -13.47
N VAL A 86 -5.73 -15.79 -12.57
CA VAL A 86 -5.83 -16.49 -11.26
C VAL A 86 -5.83 -15.54 -10.07
N TYR A 87 -5.77 -14.22 -10.33
CA TYR A 87 -5.85 -13.15 -9.31
C TYR A 87 -7.28 -12.61 -9.19
N PRO A 88 -7.66 -12.05 -8.04
CA PRO A 88 -8.96 -11.41 -7.88
C PRO A 88 -9.30 -10.42 -9.01
N PRO A 89 -10.54 -10.42 -9.52
CA PRO A 89 -11.73 -11.11 -8.97
C PRO A 89 -11.87 -12.58 -9.37
N HIS A 90 -10.92 -13.14 -10.12
CA HIS A 90 -10.97 -14.55 -10.52
C HIS A 90 -10.63 -15.47 -9.34
N ALA A 91 -11.12 -16.70 -9.41
CA ALA A 91 -10.84 -17.74 -8.43
C ALA A 91 -10.07 -18.88 -9.12
N ALA A 92 -9.11 -19.45 -8.40
CA ALA A 92 -8.36 -20.63 -8.81
C ALA A 92 -8.07 -21.48 -7.57
N ASP A 93 -7.85 -22.77 -7.74
CA ASP A 93 -7.33 -23.63 -6.67
C ASP A 93 -5.84 -23.35 -6.39
N ASP A 94 -5.29 -23.95 -5.34
CA ASP A 94 -3.92 -23.72 -4.89
C ASP A 94 -2.88 -24.20 -5.92
N ASP A 95 -3.14 -25.27 -6.61
CA ASP A 95 -2.21 -25.82 -7.59
C ASP A 95 -2.16 -24.93 -8.84
N THR A 96 -3.31 -24.48 -9.31
CA THR A 96 -3.43 -23.56 -10.44
C THR A 96 -2.79 -22.20 -10.12
N LEU A 97 -3.05 -21.64 -8.94
CA LEU A 97 -2.45 -20.39 -8.49
C LEU A 97 -0.94 -20.52 -8.39
N TRP A 98 -0.44 -21.59 -7.75
CA TRP A 98 1.00 -21.77 -7.60
C TRP A 98 1.71 -22.00 -8.93
N ALA A 99 1.13 -22.79 -9.84
CA ALA A 99 1.68 -23.01 -11.17
C ALA A 99 1.82 -21.69 -11.95
N ALA A 100 0.83 -20.79 -11.86
CA ALA A 100 0.88 -19.48 -12.49
C ALA A 100 1.97 -18.58 -11.85
N ILE A 101 2.10 -18.58 -10.53
CA ILE A 101 3.15 -17.85 -9.81
C ILE A 101 4.54 -18.35 -10.23
N GLU A 102 4.74 -19.68 -10.26
CA GLU A 102 6.02 -20.27 -10.65
C GLU A 102 6.36 -20.00 -12.13
N ALA A 103 5.36 -20.02 -13.00
CA ALA A 103 5.52 -19.64 -14.42
C ALA A 103 5.91 -18.16 -14.57
N ALA A 104 5.29 -17.25 -13.80
CA ALA A 104 5.64 -15.84 -13.76
C ALA A 104 7.09 -15.63 -13.30
N MET A 105 7.54 -16.34 -12.26
CA MET A 105 8.92 -16.28 -11.77
C MET A 105 9.96 -16.68 -12.83
N ARG A 106 9.59 -17.55 -13.78
CA ARG A 106 10.46 -17.95 -14.89
C ARG A 106 10.40 -16.96 -16.05
N ARG A 107 9.22 -16.51 -16.41
CA ARG A 107 8.98 -15.70 -17.60
C ARG A 107 9.37 -14.24 -17.37
N ASP A 108 9.02 -13.69 -16.22
CA ASP A 108 9.17 -12.27 -15.90
C ASP A 108 10.30 -12.02 -14.89
N GLU A 109 11.32 -12.89 -14.91
CA GLU A 109 12.44 -12.93 -13.95
C GLU A 109 13.10 -11.56 -13.75
N ALA A 110 13.46 -10.87 -14.83
CA ALA A 110 14.17 -9.59 -14.75
C ALA A 110 13.33 -8.50 -14.07
N PHE A 111 12.05 -8.42 -14.42
CA PHE A 111 11.10 -7.51 -13.79
C PHE A 111 10.95 -7.80 -12.30
N MET A 112 10.78 -9.07 -11.94
CA MET A 112 10.58 -9.48 -10.56
C MET A 112 11.82 -9.21 -9.70
N LEU A 113 13.02 -9.52 -10.18
CA LEU A 113 14.27 -9.27 -9.48
C LEU A 113 14.52 -7.78 -9.25
N GLU A 114 14.18 -6.93 -10.22
CA GLU A 114 14.30 -5.48 -10.06
C GLU A 114 13.33 -4.95 -9.01
N ARG A 115 12.08 -5.38 -9.06
CA ARG A 115 11.05 -4.93 -8.11
C ARG A 115 11.29 -5.42 -6.68
N LEU A 116 11.83 -6.60 -6.49
CA LEU A 116 12.19 -7.12 -5.16
C LEU A 116 13.20 -6.22 -4.41
N LYS A 117 13.99 -5.42 -5.10
CA LYS A 117 14.90 -4.45 -4.47
C LYS A 117 14.15 -3.32 -3.76
N SER A 118 12.94 -3.00 -4.18
CA SER A 118 12.16 -1.90 -3.62
C SER A 118 11.41 -2.33 -2.36
N ALA A 119 11.53 -1.56 -1.29
CA ALA A 119 10.72 -1.75 -0.10
C ALA A 119 9.22 -1.48 -0.39
N PRO A 120 8.30 -2.17 0.31
CA PRO A 120 6.89 -1.84 0.26
C PRO A 120 6.65 -0.37 0.62
N GLN A 121 5.81 0.30 -0.16
CA GLN A 121 5.44 1.68 0.08
C GLN A 121 3.92 1.82 -0.04
N THR A 122 3.30 2.41 0.96
CA THR A 122 1.85 2.60 1.01
C THR A 122 1.52 4.03 1.38
N ASN A 123 0.41 4.53 0.87
CA ASN A 123 -0.15 5.83 1.26
C ASN A 123 -1.64 5.63 1.57
N GLU A 124 -1.95 5.19 2.79
CA GLU A 124 -3.31 4.80 3.19
C GLU A 124 -4.21 6.03 3.34
N VAL A 125 -5.14 6.18 2.42
CA VAL A 125 -6.07 7.33 2.33
C VAL A 125 -7.04 7.37 3.51
N ARG A 126 -7.45 6.20 4.05
CA ARG A 126 -8.35 6.14 5.22
C ARG A 126 -7.76 6.75 6.48
N ARG A 127 -6.44 6.94 6.54
CA ARG A 127 -5.78 7.65 7.65
C ARG A 127 -6.34 9.06 7.80
N SER A 128 -6.75 9.70 6.71
CA SER A 128 -7.39 11.03 6.72
C SER A 128 -8.65 11.08 7.60
N SER A 129 -9.36 9.94 7.77
CA SER A 129 -10.52 9.88 8.69
C SER A 129 -10.14 10.05 10.16
N ALA A 130 -8.91 9.69 10.53
CA ALA A 130 -8.40 9.92 11.88
C ALA A 130 -7.78 11.32 12.04
N LEU A 131 -7.29 11.91 10.94
CA LEU A 131 -6.70 13.24 10.95
C LEU A 131 -7.76 14.34 11.01
N LEU A 132 -8.87 14.20 10.26
CA LEU A 132 -9.94 15.20 10.18
C LEU A 132 -10.43 15.70 11.56
N PRO A 133 -10.81 14.83 12.53
CA PRO A 133 -11.26 15.30 13.84
C PRO A 133 -10.23 16.14 14.58
N GLY A 134 -8.95 15.80 14.46
CA GLY A 134 -7.84 16.56 15.05
C GLY A 134 -7.75 17.97 14.46
N PHE A 135 -7.78 18.08 13.13
CA PHE A 135 -7.73 19.38 12.46
C PHE A 135 -8.96 20.25 12.75
N LEU A 136 -10.16 19.65 12.78
CA LEU A 136 -11.38 20.37 13.17
C LEU A 136 -11.30 20.89 14.61
N THR A 137 -10.75 20.09 15.54
CA THR A 137 -10.54 20.50 16.91
C THR A 137 -9.55 21.66 17.00
N ILE A 138 -8.42 21.59 16.31
CA ILE A 138 -7.42 22.67 16.27
C ILE A 138 -8.05 23.95 15.71
N ALA A 139 -8.76 23.86 14.60
CA ALA A 139 -9.43 25.01 13.99
C ALA A 139 -10.48 25.62 14.91
N ALA A 140 -11.30 24.80 15.59
CA ALA A 140 -12.29 25.29 16.55
C ALA A 140 -11.66 26.02 17.75
N LEU A 141 -10.51 25.52 18.22
CA LEU A 141 -9.81 26.13 19.37
C LEU A 141 -9.02 27.39 19.01
N THR A 142 -8.47 27.46 17.80
CA THR A 142 -7.53 28.53 17.44
C THR A 142 -8.14 29.61 16.53
N ALA A 143 -9.17 29.24 15.75
CA ALA A 143 -9.73 30.05 14.66
C ALA A 143 -8.65 30.59 13.67
N LYS A 144 -7.54 29.84 13.49
CA LYS A 144 -6.42 30.21 12.63
C LYS A 144 -6.36 29.32 11.41
N PRO A 145 -5.87 29.82 10.27
CA PRO A 145 -5.50 29.02 9.13
C PRO A 145 -4.44 27.96 9.50
N LEU A 146 -4.43 26.86 8.76
CA LEU A 146 -3.51 25.74 8.97
C LEU A 146 -2.41 25.72 7.92
N ILE A 147 -1.20 25.47 8.36
CA ILE A 147 -0.08 25.02 7.53
C ILE A 147 0.10 23.52 7.79
N LEU A 148 0.10 22.73 6.73
CA LEU A 148 0.21 21.29 6.83
C LEU A 148 1.63 20.83 6.47
N SER A 149 2.21 20.01 7.34
CA SER A 149 3.49 19.34 7.12
C SER A 149 3.32 17.84 7.36
N GLU A 150 3.71 16.99 6.39
CA GLU A 150 3.62 15.53 6.52
C GLU A 150 4.98 14.88 6.31
N VAL A 151 5.43 14.11 7.30
CA VAL A 151 6.64 13.29 7.24
C VAL A 151 6.26 11.90 6.76
N GLY A 152 7.03 11.34 5.81
CA GLY A 152 6.70 10.08 5.17
C GLY A 152 5.45 10.20 4.29
N ALA A 153 5.33 11.32 3.57
CA ALA A 153 4.13 11.68 2.81
C ALA A 153 3.87 10.80 1.57
N SER A 154 4.87 10.05 1.10
CA SER A 154 4.77 9.18 -0.08
C SER A 154 4.29 9.97 -1.32
N ALA A 155 3.05 9.78 -1.77
CA ALA A 155 2.44 10.54 -2.88
C ALA A 155 1.62 11.76 -2.39
N GLY A 156 1.70 12.14 -1.12
CA GLY A 156 1.00 13.29 -0.55
C GLY A 156 -0.52 13.14 -0.48
N LEU A 157 -1.04 11.90 -0.49
CA LEU A 157 -2.50 11.68 -0.52
C LEU A 157 -3.19 12.20 0.74
N ASN A 158 -2.57 12.08 1.92
CA ASN A 158 -3.15 12.60 3.15
C ASN A 158 -3.00 14.13 3.29
N LEU A 159 -2.10 14.75 2.54
CA LEU A 159 -2.05 16.22 2.42
C LEU A 159 -3.25 16.80 1.65
N GLN A 160 -4.07 15.96 1.01
CA GLN A 160 -5.31 16.33 0.30
C GLN A 160 -6.56 16.07 1.14
N TRP A 161 -6.43 15.75 2.43
CA TRP A 161 -7.53 15.31 3.28
C TRP A 161 -8.75 16.25 3.28
N ASP A 162 -8.55 17.56 3.17
CA ASP A 162 -9.60 18.57 3.14
C ASP A 162 -10.42 18.59 1.83
N ARG A 163 -9.97 17.85 0.82
CA ARG A 163 -10.64 17.68 -0.48
C ARG A 163 -11.43 16.39 -0.59
N TYR A 164 -11.49 15.60 0.49
CA TYR A 164 -12.26 14.39 0.59
C TYR A 164 -13.62 14.65 1.23
N SER A 165 -14.60 13.80 0.97
CA SER A 165 -15.86 13.79 1.69
C SER A 165 -15.82 12.75 2.80
N TYR A 166 -16.44 13.09 3.93
CA TYR A 166 -16.45 12.24 5.13
C TYR A 166 -17.85 12.06 5.64
N LEU A 167 -18.13 10.82 6.05
CA LEU A 167 -19.33 10.48 6.82
C LEU A 167 -18.90 9.71 8.08
N LEU A 168 -18.89 10.40 9.21
CA LEU A 168 -18.51 9.85 10.50
C LEU A 168 -19.79 9.65 11.32
N ARG A 169 -20.47 8.50 11.13
CA ARG A 169 -21.80 8.24 11.63
C ARG A 169 -22.82 9.27 11.10
N ASP A 170 -23.30 10.19 11.93
CA ASP A 170 -24.29 11.23 11.57
C ASP A 170 -23.63 12.59 11.25
N PHE A 171 -22.30 12.66 11.30
CA PHE A 171 -21.52 13.85 11.00
C PHE A 171 -20.95 13.78 9.58
N SER A 172 -21.34 14.74 8.75
CA SER A 172 -20.80 14.89 7.40
C SER A 172 -19.88 16.09 7.29
N TRP A 173 -18.75 15.93 6.60
CA TRP A 173 -17.82 17.02 6.36
C TRP A 173 -17.19 16.92 4.96
N GLY A 174 -16.83 18.08 4.41
CA GLY A 174 -16.25 18.20 3.08
C GLY A 174 -17.29 18.40 1.97
N LYS A 175 -16.80 18.77 0.80
CA LYS A 175 -17.62 18.86 -0.42
C LYS A 175 -17.74 17.47 -1.06
N ALA A 176 -18.68 17.29 -1.98
CA ALA A 176 -18.77 16.09 -2.80
C ALA A 176 -17.42 15.81 -3.47
N SER A 177 -16.90 14.60 -3.30
CA SER A 177 -15.58 14.17 -3.76
C SER A 177 -15.65 12.75 -4.29
N ALA A 178 -14.77 12.43 -5.24
CA ALA A 178 -14.57 11.04 -5.66
C ALA A 178 -13.90 10.17 -4.57
N VAL A 179 -13.33 10.81 -3.54
CA VAL A 179 -12.78 10.12 -2.35
C VAL A 179 -13.76 10.29 -1.20
N GLU A 180 -14.55 9.26 -0.95
CA GLU A 180 -15.50 9.21 0.15
C GLU A 180 -14.95 8.33 1.27
N LEU A 181 -14.95 8.84 2.49
CA LEU A 181 -14.45 8.16 3.68
C LEU A 181 -15.56 8.02 4.72
N ALA A 182 -16.08 6.82 4.86
CA ALA A 182 -17.11 6.45 5.83
C ALA A 182 -16.60 5.34 6.77
N PRO A 183 -15.66 5.64 7.68
CA PRO A 183 -15.18 4.65 8.64
C PRO A 183 -16.25 4.36 9.70
N ARG A 184 -16.14 3.20 10.35
CA ARG A 184 -16.86 2.99 11.59
C ARG A 184 -16.39 4.01 12.62
N TRP A 185 -17.31 4.88 13.06
CA TRP A 185 -17.04 5.93 14.02
C TRP A 185 -17.67 5.62 15.36
N GLU A 186 -16.89 5.70 16.41
CA GLU A 186 -17.36 5.53 17.80
C GLU A 186 -17.02 6.79 18.60
N GLY A 187 -17.95 7.22 19.45
CA GLY A 187 -17.82 8.43 20.25
C GLY A 187 -18.57 9.65 19.68
N PRO A 188 -18.39 10.82 20.29
CA PRO A 188 -19.07 12.04 19.87
C PRO A 188 -18.55 12.51 18.51
N PRO A 189 -19.37 13.24 17.73
CA PRO A 189 -18.91 13.84 16.49
C PRO A 189 -17.83 14.88 16.77
N PRO A 190 -16.89 15.10 15.82
CA PRO A 190 -15.92 16.19 15.93
C PRO A 190 -16.64 17.56 15.90
N PRO A 191 -15.98 18.64 16.36
CA PRO A 191 -16.56 19.97 16.32
C PRO A 191 -16.79 20.42 14.88
N GLN A 192 -17.84 21.21 14.65
CA GLN A 192 -18.01 21.92 13.38
C GLN A 192 -17.05 23.13 13.38
N ALA A 193 -16.12 23.14 12.41
CA ALA A 193 -15.21 24.25 12.23
C ALA A 193 -14.95 24.49 10.74
N ALA A 194 -14.79 25.75 10.37
CA ALA A 194 -14.26 26.11 9.07
C ALA A 194 -12.76 25.82 9.02
N ILE A 195 -12.31 25.23 7.94
CA ILE A 195 -10.89 24.96 7.70
C ILE A 195 -10.42 25.83 6.55
N GLU A 196 -9.32 26.55 6.81
CA GLU A 196 -8.53 27.23 5.80
C GLU A 196 -7.12 26.66 5.85
N ILE A 197 -6.61 26.21 4.72
CA ILE A 197 -5.24 25.69 4.58
C ILE A 197 -4.49 26.65 3.66
N THR A 198 -3.48 27.30 4.20
CA THR A 198 -2.65 28.28 3.47
C THR A 198 -1.46 27.64 2.79
N GLU A 199 -0.92 26.58 3.37
CA GLU A 199 0.24 25.87 2.83
C GLU A 199 0.15 24.38 3.15
N ARG A 200 0.73 23.56 2.26
CA ARG A 200 0.91 22.13 2.47
C ARG A 200 2.19 21.64 1.81
N THR A 201 3.01 20.99 2.59
CA THR A 201 4.28 20.40 2.17
C THR A 201 4.46 19.03 2.79
N GLY A 202 5.33 18.23 2.23
CA GLY A 202 5.70 16.95 2.80
C GLY A 202 7.12 16.54 2.43
N CYS A 203 7.67 15.59 3.17
CA CYS A 203 8.89 14.91 2.79
C CYS A 203 8.73 13.40 2.82
N ASP A 204 9.55 12.72 2.02
CA ASP A 204 9.67 11.26 2.00
C ASP A 204 11.08 10.89 1.52
N LEU A 205 11.63 9.79 2.01
CA LEU A 205 12.90 9.25 1.50
C LEU A 205 12.81 8.85 0.03
N ASN A 206 11.60 8.51 -0.42
CA ASN A 206 11.33 8.09 -1.78
C ASN A 206 9.93 8.58 -2.22
N PRO A 207 9.78 9.91 -2.45
CA PRO A 207 8.50 10.49 -2.82
C PRO A 207 8.02 9.95 -4.17
N LEU A 208 6.71 9.83 -4.32
CA LEU A 208 6.06 9.34 -5.53
C LEU A 208 5.26 10.46 -6.18
N ASP A 209 5.36 10.58 -7.51
CA ASP A 209 4.52 11.49 -8.29
C ASP A 209 3.16 10.83 -8.57
N PRO A 210 2.04 11.38 -8.05
CA PRO A 210 0.71 10.83 -8.30
C PRO A 210 0.29 10.88 -9.79
N ALA A 211 1.01 11.62 -10.64
CA ALA A 211 0.76 11.68 -12.07
C ALA A 211 1.59 10.66 -12.87
N ALA A 212 2.72 10.18 -12.33
CA ALA A 212 3.59 9.23 -13.00
C ALA A 212 3.01 7.80 -12.94
N GLU A 213 2.96 7.11 -14.08
CA GLU A 213 2.35 5.78 -14.20
C GLU A 213 3.11 4.74 -13.36
N ASP A 214 4.45 4.75 -13.39
CA ASP A 214 5.28 3.82 -12.63
C ASP A 214 5.11 3.98 -11.12
N ASP A 215 4.99 5.22 -10.63
CA ASP A 215 4.77 5.51 -9.21
C ASP A 215 3.37 5.09 -8.77
N ARG A 216 2.36 5.32 -9.60
CA ARG A 216 1.00 4.80 -9.39
C ARG A 216 0.99 3.27 -9.33
N LEU A 217 1.66 2.61 -10.29
CA LEU A 217 1.80 1.16 -10.30
C LEU A 217 2.50 0.67 -9.03
N ARG A 218 3.53 1.35 -8.58
CA ARG A 218 4.22 1.04 -7.34
C ARG A 218 3.29 1.10 -6.12
N LEU A 219 2.51 2.16 -5.94
CA LEU A 219 1.54 2.25 -4.86
C LEU A 219 0.46 1.16 -4.94
N PHE A 220 -0.11 0.94 -6.13
CA PHE A 220 -1.13 -0.09 -6.31
C PHE A 220 -0.61 -1.49 -6.03
N SER A 221 0.64 -1.78 -6.35
CA SER A 221 1.22 -3.11 -6.17
C SER A 221 1.27 -3.55 -4.70
N TYR A 222 1.36 -2.60 -3.76
CA TYR A 222 1.37 -2.87 -2.32
C TYR A 222 -0.01 -2.76 -1.65
N ILE A 223 -1.06 -2.49 -2.41
CA ILE A 223 -2.43 -2.71 -1.96
C ILE A 223 -2.79 -4.15 -2.29
N TRP A 224 -3.30 -4.89 -1.32
CA TRP A 224 -3.61 -6.31 -1.50
C TRP A 224 -4.68 -6.52 -2.57
N ALA A 225 -4.51 -7.52 -3.42
CA ALA A 225 -5.25 -7.69 -4.66
C ALA A 225 -6.77 -7.90 -4.46
N ASP A 226 -7.17 -8.44 -3.32
CA ASP A 226 -8.56 -8.66 -2.92
C ASP A 226 -9.21 -7.49 -2.17
N GLN A 227 -8.49 -6.37 -1.99
CA GLN A 227 -9.02 -5.16 -1.36
C GLN A 227 -9.53 -4.15 -2.41
N ALA A 228 -10.57 -4.52 -3.15
CA ALA A 228 -11.12 -3.73 -4.27
C ALA A 228 -11.50 -2.30 -3.87
N ASP A 229 -12.11 -2.11 -2.70
CA ASP A 229 -12.50 -0.79 -2.18
C ASP A 229 -11.28 0.10 -1.92
N ARG A 230 -10.20 -0.49 -1.39
CA ARG A 230 -8.94 0.23 -1.14
C ARG A 230 -8.28 0.63 -2.45
N LEU A 231 -8.25 -0.28 -3.45
CA LEU A 231 -7.74 0.01 -4.79
C LEU A 231 -8.53 1.15 -5.45
N SER A 232 -9.86 1.11 -5.38
CA SER A 232 -10.75 2.14 -5.96
C SER A 232 -10.52 3.50 -5.29
N ARG A 233 -10.52 3.54 -3.96
CA ARG A 233 -10.28 4.76 -3.17
C ARG A 233 -8.90 5.36 -3.45
N THR A 234 -7.85 4.54 -3.48
CA THR A 234 -6.50 5.03 -3.79
C THR A 234 -6.41 5.57 -5.21
N ARG A 235 -7.11 4.95 -6.18
CA ARG A 235 -7.18 5.47 -7.56
C ARG A 235 -7.81 6.86 -7.61
N ALA A 236 -8.93 7.05 -6.93
CA ALA A 236 -9.60 8.35 -6.84
C ALA A 236 -8.69 9.41 -6.19
N ALA A 237 -8.02 9.06 -5.09
CA ALA A 237 -7.10 9.94 -4.39
C ALA A 237 -5.88 10.34 -5.24
N LEU A 238 -5.29 9.38 -5.97
CA LEU A 238 -4.19 9.66 -6.91
C LEU A 238 -4.62 10.58 -8.05
N THR A 239 -5.81 10.39 -8.59
CA THR A 239 -6.35 11.27 -9.64
C THR A 239 -6.57 12.68 -9.12
N LEU A 240 -7.10 12.82 -7.91
CA LEU A 240 -7.29 14.11 -7.25
C LEU A 240 -5.94 14.78 -6.97
N ALA A 241 -4.96 14.03 -6.43
CA ALA A 241 -3.63 14.54 -6.11
C ALA A 241 -2.85 14.97 -7.36
N ALA A 242 -2.96 14.24 -8.47
CA ALA A 242 -2.36 14.59 -9.75
C ALA A 242 -2.88 15.93 -10.30
N SER A 243 -4.17 16.25 -10.06
CA SER A 243 -4.80 17.51 -10.45
C SER A 243 -4.51 18.66 -9.47
N ASN A 244 -4.08 18.35 -8.25
CA ASN A 244 -3.86 19.31 -7.17
C ASN A 244 -2.46 19.10 -6.57
N LYS A 245 -1.44 19.35 -7.37
CA LYS A 245 -0.05 19.08 -6.99
C LYS A 245 0.32 19.69 -5.64
N VAL A 246 0.93 18.87 -4.80
CA VAL A 246 1.55 19.26 -3.53
C VAL A 246 3.01 18.84 -3.61
N ALA A 247 3.91 19.68 -3.16
CA ALA A 247 5.32 19.35 -3.10
C ALA A 247 5.57 18.30 -2.01
N VAL A 248 6.14 17.16 -2.41
CA VAL A 248 6.72 16.18 -1.49
C VAL A 248 8.20 16.10 -1.82
N GLU A 249 9.03 16.59 -0.91
CA GLU A 249 10.47 16.67 -1.10
C GLU A 249 11.13 15.33 -0.78
N LYS A 250 12.19 15.01 -1.53
CA LYS A 250 13.03 13.87 -1.19
C LYS A 250 14.01 14.28 -0.11
N ALA A 251 13.68 13.96 1.14
CA ALA A 251 14.48 14.32 2.28
C ALA A 251 14.31 13.32 3.44
N ASP A 252 15.32 13.25 4.28
CA ASP A 252 15.20 12.67 5.62
C ASP A 252 14.34 13.57 6.50
N ALA A 253 13.48 12.99 7.31
CA ALA A 253 12.54 13.75 8.15
C ALA A 253 13.22 14.63 9.18
N VAL A 254 14.37 14.19 9.72
CA VAL A 254 15.11 14.96 10.73
C VAL A 254 15.77 16.19 10.11
N ASP A 255 16.27 16.04 8.88
CA ASP A 255 16.92 17.15 8.17
C ASP A 255 15.89 18.14 7.60
N TRP A 256 14.66 17.67 7.36
CA TRP A 256 13.58 18.46 6.75
C TRP A 256 12.82 19.33 7.76
N LEU A 257 12.70 18.89 9.03
CA LEU A 257 12.01 19.60 10.12
C LEU A 257 12.90 20.71 10.71
#